data_ca86e3a3ed6bf7a55ff44cf3e4049ec5
#
_entry.id   ca86e3a3ed6bf7a55ff44cf3e4049ec5
#
_cell.length_a   1.000
_cell.length_b   1.000
_cell.length_c   1.000
_cell.angle_alpha   90.00
_cell.angle_beta   90.00
_cell.angle_gamma   90.00
#
_symmetry.space_group_name_H-M   'P 1'
#
loop_
_entity.id
_entity.type
_entity.pdbx_description
1 polymer ?
#
loop_
_entity_poly.entity_id
_entity_poly.type
_entity_poly.pdbx_seq_one_letter_code
_entity_poly.pdbx_strand_id
1 'polypeptide(L)'
;IGSILLFVSIVVGKTGYRFGVPTLLLFLVVGMLFGSDGLGLQFHDAKDAQFIGMVALSIILFSGGMDTKFKEIKPILGPGIVLSTVGVLLTALFTGLFIWWLSGMSWTNIYLPITTSLLLAATMSSTDSASVFAILRSQKMNLKHNLRPMLELESGSNDPMAYMLTIVLIQFIQSAGMGVGAIVGSFVIQFMVGAGAGYVLGKLAIRMLNKLNIDNQALYPILLLAFVFFTFSITDLLKGNGYLAVYIAGIMVGNNKIMHRKDIYTFMDGLTWLFQIIMFLCLGLLVNPHEMLEVAVVALLIGVFMILIGRPLSVFLCLLPFRKITMKSRLFVSWVGLRGAVPIIFATYPVVAGVEGSNIIFNICLLYTSDAADEEDS
;
A
#
# COMPACT_ATOMS: atom_id res chain seq x y z
N ILE A 1 0.49 -6.74 27.33
CA ILE A 1 0.32 -7.57 26.12
C ILE A 1 1.10 -6.93 24.98
N GLY A 2 0.84 -5.69 24.55
CA GLY A 2 1.51 -5.03 23.43
C GLY A 2 3.04 -5.04 23.50
N SER A 3 3.65 -4.86 24.68
CA SER A 3 5.11 -4.93 24.85
C SER A 3 5.67 -6.34 24.61
N ILE A 4 4.92 -7.38 25.01
CA ILE A 4 5.31 -8.78 24.75
C ILE A 4 5.25 -9.06 23.25
N LEU A 5 4.18 -8.62 22.57
CA LEU A 5 4.03 -8.77 21.12
C LEU A 5 5.18 -8.09 20.36
N LEU A 6 5.52 -6.86 20.71
CA LEU A 6 6.64 -6.14 20.09
C LEU A 6 7.99 -6.85 20.35
N PHE A 7 8.23 -7.30 21.58
CA PHE A 7 9.46 -8.01 21.91
C PHE A 7 9.58 -9.34 21.14
N VAL A 8 8.53 -10.15 21.15
CA VAL A 8 8.49 -11.43 20.41
C VAL A 8 8.69 -11.19 18.92
N SER A 9 8.03 -10.20 18.35
CA SER A 9 8.17 -9.85 16.92
C SER A 9 9.59 -9.50 16.53
N ILE A 10 10.27 -8.67 17.33
CA ILE A 10 11.67 -8.29 17.05
C ILE A 10 12.59 -9.51 17.13
N VAL A 11 12.39 -10.39 18.11
CA VAL A 11 13.20 -11.62 18.28
C VAL A 11 12.94 -12.60 17.13
N VAL A 12 11.68 -12.80 16.78
CA VAL A 12 11.27 -13.69 15.68
C VAL A 12 11.78 -13.13 14.36
N GLY A 13 11.65 -11.82 14.11
CA GLY A 13 12.18 -11.17 12.91
C GLY A 13 13.68 -11.34 12.73
N LYS A 14 14.46 -11.23 13.84
CA LYS A 14 15.91 -11.50 13.80
C LYS A 14 16.23 -12.95 13.45
N THR A 15 15.40 -13.88 13.90
CA THR A 15 15.60 -15.31 13.66
C THR A 15 15.18 -15.67 12.22
N GLY A 16 14.07 -15.14 11.75
CA GLY A 16 13.54 -15.39 10.40
C GLY A 16 14.46 -14.91 9.29
N TYR A 17 15.17 -13.81 9.49
CA TYR A 17 16.20 -13.34 8.54
C TYR A 17 17.27 -14.41 8.21
N ARG A 18 17.56 -15.32 9.17
CA ARG A 18 18.50 -16.43 8.95
C ARG A 18 17.94 -17.55 8.06
N PHE A 19 16.61 -17.65 7.99
CA PHE A 19 15.90 -18.69 7.22
C PHE A 19 15.34 -18.14 5.89
N GLY A 20 15.63 -16.88 5.55
CA GLY A 20 15.15 -16.24 4.31
C GLY A 20 13.68 -15.80 4.35
N VAL A 21 12.98 -15.99 5.46
CA VAL A 21 11.56 -15.62 5.57
C VAL A 21 11.40 -14.11 5.71
N PRO A 22 10.52 -13.47 4.91
CA PRO A 22 10.26 -12.04 5.02
C PRO A 22 9.80 -11.67 6.43
N THR A 23 10.52 -10.75 7.06
CA THR A 23 10.31 -10.36 8.47
C THR A 23 8.89 -9.86 8.75
N LEU A 24 8.27 -9.21 7.77
CA LEU A 24 6.93 -8.65 7.89
C LEU A 24 5.85 -9.74 8.00
N LEU A 25 6.03 -10.86 7.30
CA LEU A 25 5.13 -12.02 7.45
C LEU A 25 5.22 -12.65 8.82
N LEU A 26 6.42 -12.73 9.37
CA LEU A 26 6.59 -13.27 10.72
C LEU A 26 5.81 -12.44 11.75
N PHE A 27 5.71 -11.12 11.55
CA PHE A 27 4.88 -10.28 12.42
C PHE A 27 3.39 -10.58 12.26
N LEU A 28 2.94 -10.85 11.03
CA LEU A 28 1.56 -11.28 10.76
C LEU A 28 1.26 -12.62 11.46
N VAL A 29 2.14 -13.61 11.29
CA VAL A 29 2.01 -14.94 11.93
C VAL A 29 2.02 -14.82 13.46
N VAL A 30 2.90 -13.99 14.03
CA VAL A 30 2.88 -13.71 15.49
C VAL A 30 1.53 -13.14 15.89
N GLY A 31 0.98 -12.17 15.13
CA GLY A 31 -0.36 -11.63 15.37
C GLY A 31 -1.43 -12.72 15.35
N MET A 32 -1.43 -13.62 14.35
CA MET A 32 -2.36 -14.74 14.25
C MET A 32 -2.26 -15.72 15.44
N LEU A 33 -1.04 -16.06 15.87
CA LEU A 33 -0.81 -16.96 17.00
C LEU A 33 -1.33 -16.38 18.33
N PHE A 34 -1.31 -15.08 18.47
CA PHE A 34 -1.84 -14.39 19.65
C PHE A 34 -3.34 -14.06 19.51
N GLY A 35 -3.89 -14.11 18.30
CA GLY A 35 -5.28 -13.78 17.98
C GLY A 35 -6.32 -14.73 18.58
N SER A 36 -7.57 -14.57 18.13
CA SER A 36 -8.75 -15.28 18.66
C SER A 36 -8.62 -16.81 18.60
N ASP A 37 -8.07 -17.34 17.51
CA ASP A 37 -7.90 -18.78 17.29
C ASP A 37 -6.63 -19.35 17.94
N GLY A 38 -5.71 -18.49 18.41
CA GLY A 38 -4.48 -18.90 19.09
C GLY A 38 -4.56 -18.74 20.61
N LEU A 39 -3.93 -17.68 21.13
CA LEU A 39 -3.89 -17.40 22.57
C LEU A 39 -5.13 -16.64 23.09
N GLY A 40 -6.12 -16.39 22.25
CA GLY A 40 -7.42 -15.85 22.64
C GLY A 40 -7.43 -14.33 22.86
N LEU A 41 -6.47 -13.57 22.30
CA LEU A 41 -6.52 -12.11 22.31
C LEU A 41 -7.58 -11.65 21.32
N GLN A 42 -8.63 -11.04 21.85
CA GLN A 42 -9.73 -10.52 21.05
C GLN A 42 -9.39 -9.11 20.55
N PHE A 43 -9.16 -8.99 19.25
CA PHE A 43 -9.04 -7.72 18.54
C PHE A 43 -10.01 -7.77 17.36
N HIS A 44 -11.26 -7.30 17.58
CA HIS A 44 -12.34 -7.47 16.61
C HIS A 44 -12.80 -6.15 15.99
N ASP A 45 -12.20 -5.02 16.35
CA ASP A 45 -12.64 -3.72 15.82
C ASP A 45 -11.87 -3.38 14.53
N ALA A 46 -12.56 -3.57 13.39
CA ALA A 46 -12.03 -3.20 12.08
C ALA A 46 -11.74 -1.67 11.98
N LYS A 47 -12.42 -0.83 12.77
CA LYS A 47 -12.17 0.63 12.80
C LYS A 47 -10.84 0.95 13.45
N ASP A 48 -10.51 0.26 14.54
CA ASP A 48 -9.23 0.42 15.21
C ASP A 48 -8.08 -0.04 14.30
N ALA A 49 -8.26 -1.19 13.62
CA ALA A 49 -7.28 -1.68 12.65
C ALA A 49 -7.11 -0.71 11.47
N GLN A 50 -8.22 -0.16 10.95
CA GLN A 50 -8.21 0.85 9.90
C GLN A 50 -7.47 2.11 10.34
N PHE A 51 -7.73 2.60 11.57
CA PHE A 51 -7.06 3.78 12.10
C PHE A 51 -5.56 3.56 12.27
N ILE A 52 -5.14 2.43 12.84
CA ILE A 52 -3.73 2.05 12.97
C ILE A 52 -3.07 1.95 11.59
N GLY A 53 -3.75 1.31 10.63
CA GLY A 53 -3.30 1.21 9.25
C GLY A 53 -3.15 2.56 8.58
N MET A 54 -4.09 3.49 8.79
CA MET A 54 -4.05 4.85 8.27
C MET A 54 -2.83 5.63 8.80
N VAL A 55 -2.59 5.57 10.10
CA VAL A 55 -1.44 6.20 10.74
C VAL A 55 -0.13 5.60 10.22
N ALA A 56 -0.03 4.27 10.20
CA ALA A 56 1.14 3.55 9.72
C ALA A 56 1.46 3.88 8.25
N LEU A 57 0.46 3.77 7.38
CA LEU A 57 0.63 4.01 5.94
C LEU A 57 0.99 5.47 5.65
N SER A 58 0.46 6.44 6.40
CA SER A 58 0.83 7.85 6.25
C SER A 58 2.32 8.07 6.54
N ILE A 59 2.85 7.45 7.59
CA ILE A 59 4.27 7.53 7.96
C ILE A 59 5.13 6.82 6.92
N ILE A 60 4.76 5.61 6.51
CA ILE A 60 5.49 4.79 5.54
C ILE A 60 5.57 5.51 4.19
N LEU A 61 4.45 6.03 3.69
CA LEU A 61 4.41 6.76 2.42
C LEU A 61 5.21 8.06 2.47
N PHE A 62 5.14 8.80 3.57
CA PHE A 62 5.93 10.02 3.72
C PHE A 62 7.43 9.70 3.73
N SER A 63 7.85 8.69 4.49
CA SER A 63 9.25 8.22 4.55
C SER A 63 9.73 7.73 3.19
N GLY A 64 8.94 6.89 2.49
CA GLY A 64 9.23 6.46 1.13
C GLY A 64 9.34 7.62 0.14
N GLY A 65 8.48 8.64 0.29
CA GLY A 65 8.58 9.88 -0.47
C GLY A 65 9.89 10.64 -0.20
N MET A 66 10.34 10.71 1.07
CA MET A 66 11.62 11.34 1.43
C MET A 66 12.83 10.63 0.79
N ASP A 67 12.77 9.31 0.63
CA ASP A 67 13.82 8.50 0.01
C ASP A 67 13.83 8.62 -1.52
N THR A 68 12.70 9.00 -2.12
CA THR A 68 12.54 9.14 -3.56
C THR A 68 13.29 10.35 -4.09
N LYS A 69 14.36 10.13 -4.86
CA LYS A 69 15.20 11.21 -5.41
C LYS A 69 14.64 11.74 -6.73
N PHE A 70 14.20 12.98 -6.75
CA PHE A 70 13.58 13.60 -7.93
C PHE A 70 14.48 13.57 -9.17
N LYS A 71 15.80 13.68 -9.01
CA LYS A 71 16.76 13.60 -10.12
C LYS A 71 16.76 12.23 -10.80
N GLU A 72 16.56 11.16 -10.02
CA GLU A 72 16.56 9.79 -10.52
C GLU A 72 15.21 9.44 -11.18
N ILE A 73 14.09 9.96 -10.66
CA ILE A 73 12.76 9.68 -11.21
C ILE A 73 12.40 10.57 -12.41
N LYS A 74 13.01 11.76 -12.56
CA LYS A 74 12.70 12.72 -13.63
C LYS A 74 12.71 12.09 -15.04
N PRO A 75 13.69 11.25 -15.44
CA PRO A 75 13.72 10.65 -16.78
C PRO A 75 12.60 9.63 -17.02
N ILE A 76 12.02 9.08 -15.94
CA ILE A 76 11.02 7.98 -15.99
C ILE A 76 9.66 8.40 -15.41
N LEU A 77 9.45 9.72 -15.19
CA LEU A 77 8.19 10.24 -14.66
C LEU A 77 6.97 9.79 -15.49
N GLY A 78 7.06 9.89 -16.82
CA GLY A 78 5.97 9.48 -17.71
C GLY A 78 5.55 8.02 -17.51
N PRO A 79 6.46 7.06 -17.76
CA PRO A 79 6.14 5.64 -17.54
C PRO A 79 5.74 5.32 -16.09
N GLY A 80 6.41 5.90 -15.09
CA GLY A 80 6.09 5.69 -13.67
C GLY A 80 4.68 6.16 -13.30
N ILE A 81 4.29 7.37 -13.71
CA ILE A 81 2.93 7.90 -13.47
C ILE A 81 1.88 7.06 -14.21
N VAL A 82 2.11 6.67 -15.45
CA VAL A 82 1.16 5.84 -16.19
C VAL A 82 0.98 4.47 -15.53
N LEU A 83 2.07 3.86 -15.05
CA LEU A 83 1.98 2.58 -14.31
C LEU A 83 1.22 2.73 -13.00
N SER A 84 1.51 3.76 -12.21
CA SER A 84 0.86 3.96 -10.91
C SER A 84 -0.59 4.46 -11.00
N THR A 85 -1.03 4.99 -12.14
CA THR A 85 -2.40 5.47 -12.35
C THR A 85 -3.20 4.54 -13.26
N VAL A 86 -2.92 4.57 -14.55
CA VAL A 86 -3.62 3.73 -15.54
C VAL A 86 -3.34 2.24 -15.28
N GLY A 87 -2.13 1.89 -14.85
CA GLY A 87 -1.77 0.51 -14.52
C GLY A 87 -2.60 -0.06 -13.36
N VAL A 88 -2.83 0.73 -12.31
CA VAL A 88 -3.71 0.36 -11.18
C VAL A 88 -5.15 0.16 -11.67
N LEU A 89 -5.68 1.09 -12.47
CA LEU A 89 -7.04 0.99 -13.03
C LEU A 89 -7.20 -0.25 -13.91
N LEU A 90 -6.25 -0.51 -14.81
CA LEU A 90 -6.30 -1.68 -15.68
C LEU A 90 -6.16 -2.99 -14.90
N THR A 91 -5.25 -3.03 -13.91
CA THR A 91 -5.09 -4.21 -13.06
C THR A 91 -6.38 -4.49 -12.28
N ALA A 92 -6.99 -3.46 -11.69
CA ALA A 92 -8.27 -3.59 -10.99
C ALA A 92 -9.40 -4.02 -11.94
N LEU A 93 -9.43 -3.50 -13.17
CA LEU A 93 -10.44 -3.85 -14.17
C LEU A 93 -10.31 -5.33 -14.58
N PHE A 94 -9.13 -5.77 -15.03
CA PHE A 94 -8.93 -7.14 -15.50
C PHE A 94 -9.14 -8.15 -14.38
N THR A 95 -8.58 -7.87 -13.20
CA THR A 95 -8.75 -8.75 -12.04
C THR A 95 -10.20 -8.76 -11.55
N GLY A 96 -10.87 -7.61 -11.53
CA GLY A 96 -12.27 -7.51 -11.10
C GLY A 96 -13.22 -8.25 -12.04
N LEU A 97 -13.00 -8.18 -13.36
CA LEU A 97 -13.75 -8.97 -14.33
C LEU A 97 -13.52 -10.48 -14.16
N PHE A 98 -12.29 -10.88 -13.87
CA PHE A 98 -11.96 -12.27 -13.57
C PHE A 98 -12.64 -12.75 -12.28
N ILE A 99 -12.60 -11.95 -11.21
CA ILE A 99 -13.27 -12.25 -9.94
C ILE A 99 -14.78 -12.41 -10.15
N TRP A 100 -15.40 -11.49 -10.88
CA TRP A 100 -16.81 -11.55 -11.18
C TRP A 100 -17.18 -12.83 -11.96
N TRP A 101 -16.40 -13.18 -12.98
CA TRP A 101 -16.59 -14.42 -13.74
C TRP A 101 -16.39 -15.66 -12.86
N LEU A 102 -15.34 -15.69 -12.04
CA LEU A 102 -15.00 -16.81 -11.14
C LEU A 102 -16.10 -17.01 -10.08
N SER A 103 -16.56 -15.91 -9.45
CA SER A 103 -17.59 -15.95 -8.41
C SER A 103 -18.97 -16.40 -8.93
N GLY A 104 -19.21 -16.35 -10.23
CA GLY A 104 -20.43 -16.88 -10.86
C GLY A 104 -20.42 -18.39 -11.09
N MET A 105 -19.31 -19.09 -10.78
CA MET A 105 -19.21 -20.53 -10.96
C MET A 105 -19.84 -21.28 -9.78
N SER A 106 -20.62 -22.32 -10.05
CA SER A 106 -21.38 -23.06 -9.05
C SER A 106 -20.56 -23.76 -7.96
N TRP A 107 -19.27 -24.02 -8.20
CA TRP A 107 -18.38 -24.71 -7.26
C TRP A 107 -17.71 -23.75 -6.25
N THR A 108 -17.71 -22.42 -6.51
CA THR A 108 -17.05 -21.46 -5.61
C THR A 108 -17.85 -21.16 -4.36
N ASN A 109 -19.16 -21.41 -4.36
CA ASN A 109 -20.11 -21.02 -3.30
C ASN A 109 -20.03 -19.54 -2.88
N ILE A 110 -19.38 -18.70 -3.70
CA ILE A 110 -19.19 -17.27 -3.46
C ILE A 110 -19.81 -16.52 -4.63
N TYR A 111 -20.72 -15.59 -4.33
CA TYR A 111 -21.28 -14.71 -5.34
C TYR A 111 -20.93 -13.25 -5.01
N LEU A 112 -20.17 -12.62 -5.89
CA LEU A 112 -19.82 -11.20 -5.79
C LEU A 112 -20.36 -10.45 -7.01
N PRO A 113 -21.23 -9.44 -6.81
CA PRO A 113 -21.61 -8.52 -7.89
C PRO A 113 -20.38 -7.86 -8.53
N ILE A 114 -20.51 -7.43 -9.77
CA ILE A 114 -19.39 -6.82 -10.52
C ILE A 114 -18.76 -5.64 -9.77
N THR A 115 -19.56 -4.84 -9.08
CA THR A 115 -19.09 -3.69 -8.30
C THR A 115 -18.22 -4.13 -7.10
N THR A 116 -18.65 -5.14 -6.38
CA THR A 116 -17.91 -5.73 -5.24
C THR A 116 -16.65 -6.47 -5.73
N SER A 117 -16.73 -7.12 -6.90
CA SER A 117 -15.55 -7.75 -7.54
C SER A 117 -14.51 -6.72 -7.97
N LEU A 118 -14.94 -5.59 -8.52
CA LEU A 118 -14.05 -4.47 -8.83
C LEU A 118 -13.47 -3.83 -7.56
N LEU A 119 -14.26 -3.75 -6.49
CA LEU A 119 -13.80 -3.24 -5.20
C LEU A 119 -12.70 -4.14 -4.60
N LEU A 120 -12.88 -5.46 -4.61
CA LEU A 120 -11.86 -6.41 -4.20
C LEU A 120 -10.59 -6.26 -5.05
N ALA A 121 -10.73 -6.17 -6.36
CA ALA A 121 -9.58 -5.97 -7.26
C ALA A 121 -8.88 -4.62 -7.03
N ALA A 122 -9.63 -3.56 -6.69
CA ALA A 122 -9.07 -2.25 -6.37
C ALA A 122 -8.22 -2.28 -5.10
N THR A 123 -8.71 -2.92 -4.03
CA THR A 123 -7.94 -3.08 -2.79
C THR A 123 -6.64 -3.86 -3.02
N MET A 124 -6.67 -4.86 -3.92
CA MET A 124 -5.51 -5.70 -4.25
C MET A 124 -4.58 -5.07 -5.30
N SER A 125 -4.90 -3.93 -5.92
CA SER A 125 -4.15 -3.39 -7.07
C SER A 125 -2.83 -2.70 -6.72
N SER A 126 -2.60 -2.38 -5.45
CA SER A 126 -1.36 -1.81 -4.93
C SER A 126 -0.19 -2.81 -4.97
N THR A 127 1.05 -2.34 -5.20
CA THR A 127 2.27 -3.16 -5.21
C THR A 127 3.30 -2.62 -4.23
N ASP A 128 4.06 -3.52 -3.59
CA ASP A 128 5.14 -3.17 -2.67
C ASP A 128 6.51 -3.42 -3.30
N SER A 129 7.19 -2.36 -3.67
CA SER A 129 8.56 -2.45 -4.19
C SER A 129 9.62 -2.50 -3.08
N ALA A 130 9.28 -2.19 -1.84
CA ALA A 130 10.24 -2.18 -0.74
C ALA A 130 10.78 -3.58 -0.46
N SER A 131 9.91 -4.58 -0.46
CA SER A 131 10.26 -6.00 -0.35
C SER A 131 11.22 -6.43 -1.47
N VAL A 132 10.87 -6.10 -2.72
CA VAL A 132 11.72 -6.41 -3.89
C VAL A 132 13.11 -5.80 -3.75
N PHE A 133 13.20 -4.54 -3.33
CA PHE A 133 14.51 -3.89 -3.16
C PHE A 133 15.31 -4.44 -2.00
N ALA A 134 14.65 -4.93 -0.95
CA ALA A 134 15.33 -5.65 0.13
C ALA A 134 16.04 -6.89 -0.41
N ILE A 135 15.37 -7.68 -1.25
CA ILE A 135 15.94 -8.88 -1.91
C ILE A 135 17.07 -8.48 -2.87
N LEU A 136 16.85 -7.53 -3.77
CA LEU A 136 17.87 -7.09 -4.73
C LEU A 136 19.14 -6.56 -4.03
N ARG A 137 18.99 -5.89 -2.88
CA ARG A 137 20.10 -5.43 -2.05
C ARG A 137 20.84 -6.59 -1.40
N SER A 138 20.14 -7.57 -0.85
CA SER A 138 20.73 -8.76 -0.21
C SER A 138 21.55 -9.56 -1.22
N GLN A 139 21.08 -9.67 -2.46
CA GLN A 139 21.74 -10.35 -3.58
C GLN A 139 22.80 -9.49 -4.30
N LYS A 140 23.01 -8.23 -3.85
CA LYS A 140 23.93 -7.26 -4.47
C LYS A 140 23.67 -7.02 -5.97
N MET A 141 22.43 -7.18 -6.42
CA MET A 141 22.02 -7.01 -7.81
C MET A 141 21.73 -5.55 -8.11
N ASN A 142 22.31 -5.02 -9.19
CA ASN A 142 22.06 -3.69 -9.69
C ASN A 142 21.14 -3.74 -10.92
N LEU A 143 20.03 -3.02 -10.87
CA LEU A 143 19.10 -2.90 -11.98
C LEU A 143 19.59 -1.88 -13.01
N LYS A 144 19.61 -2.29 -14.30
CA LYS A 144 19.91 -1.40 -15.43
C LYS A 144 18.67 -0.59 -15.84
N HIS A 145 18.89 0.43 -16.69
CA HIS A 145 17.82 1.20 -17.35
C HIS A 145 16.87 1.97 -16.42
N ASN A 146 17.36 2.45 -15.28
CA ASN A 146 16.56 3.19 -14.30
C ASN A 146 15.28 2.44 -13.82
N LEU A 147 15.31 1.12 -13.84
CA LEU A 147 14.18 0.29 -13.42
C LEU A 147 13.88 0.47 -11.93
N ARG A 148 14.93 0.61 -11.10
CA ARG A 148 14.76 0.83 -9.67
C ARG A 148 13.99 2.11 -9.36
N PRO A 149 14.39 3.32 -9.83
CA PRO A 149 13.61 4.53 -9.60
C PRO A 149 12.19 4.45 -10.16
N MET A 150 11.98 3.71 -11.26
CA MET A 150 10.65 3.52 -11.85
C MET A 150 9.73 2.70 -10.95
N LEU A 151 10.22 1.60 -10.39
CA LEU A 151 9.47 0.77 -9.46
C LEU A 151 9.23 1.48 -8.12
N GLU A 152 10.21 2.25 -7.62
CA GLU A 152 10.05 3.10 -6.41
C GLU A 152 8.95 4.16 -6.61
N LEU A 153 8.94 4.82 -7.77
CA LEU A 153 7.90 5.80 -8.09
C LEU A 153 6.54 5.14 -8.26
N GLU A 154 6.48 4.00 -8.97
CA GLU A 154 5.26 3.25 -9.16
C GLU A 154 4.66 2.84 -7.82
N SER A 155 5.41 2.14 -6.99
CA SER A 155 4.94 1.61 -5.71
C SER A 155 4.53 2.70 -4.72
N GLY A 156 5.30 3.80 -4.59
CA GLY A 156 4.92 4.90 -3.72
C GLY A 156 3.68 5.68 -4.19
N SER A 157 3.35 5.61 -5.49
CA SER A 157 2.21 6.33 -6.06
C SER A 157 0.99 5.46 -6.29
N ASN A 158 1.14 4.13 -6.39
CA ASN A 158 0.02 3.22 -6.65
C ASN A 158 -0.86 3.01 -5.41
N ASP A 159 -0.30 3.07 -4.19
CA ASP A 159 -1.06 2.98 -2.95
C ASP A 159 -2.13 4.08 -2.83
N PRO A 160 -1.77 5.38 -2.99
CA PRO A 160 -2.77 6.44 -3.08
C PRO A 160 -3.82 6.22 -4.17
N MET A 161 -3.44 5.66 -5.32
CA MET A 161 -4.37 5.40 -6.42
C MET A 161 -5.32 4.24 -6.13
N ALA A 162 -4.82 3.14 -5.55
CA ALA A 162 -5.63 2.03 -5.10
C ALA A 162 -6.62 2.46 -4.01
N TYR A 163 -6.17 3.30 -3.06
CA TYR A 163 -7.05 3.91 -2.05
C TYR A 163 -8.18 4.72 -2.68
N MET A 164 -7.84 5.65 -3.61
CA MET A 164 -8.86 6.47 -4.30
C MET A 164 -9.89 5.60 -5.00
N LEU A 165 -9.43 4.58 -5.72
CA LEU A 165 -10.33 3.66 -6.42
C LEU A 165 -11.23 2.90 -5.44
N THR A 166 -10.67 2.43 -4.33
CA THR A 166 -11.42 1.75 -3.26
C THR A 166 -12.51 2.66 -2.68
N ILE A 167 -12.18 3.90 -2.31
CA ILE A 167 -13.15 4.85 -1.74
C ILE A 167 -14.25 5.22 -2.74
N VAL A 168 -13.87 5.46 -4.00
CA VAL A 168 -14.84 5.80 -5.05
C VAL A 168 -15.80 4.64 -5.33
N LEU A 169 -15.32 3.39 -5.32
CA LEU A 169 -16.15 2.21 -5.49
C LEU A 169 -17.07 1.97 -4.29
N ILE A 170 -16.60 2.20 -3.06
CA ILE A 170 -17.45 2.14 -1.87
C ILE A 170 -18.57 3.19 -1.97
N GLN A 171 -18.25 4.44 -2.33
CA GLN A 171 -19.24 5.49 -2.54
C GLN A 171 -20.25 5.12 -3.61
N PHE A 172 -19.80 4.52 -4.71
CA PHE A 172 -20.69 4.06 -5.80
C PHE A 172 -21.65 2.95 -5.32
N ILE A 173 -21.16 1.99 -4.53
CA ILE A 173 -21.99 0.89 -4.01
C ILE A 173 -23.04 1.43 -3.02
N GLN A 174 -22.65 2.38 -2.17
CA GLN A 174 -23.54 2.94 -1.14
C GLN A 174 -24.54 3.98 -1.69
N SER A 175 -24.19 4.65 -2.78
CA SER A 175 -25.01 5.72 -3.36
C SER A 175 -25.79 5.20 -4.55
N ALA A 176 -27.01 4.71 -4.32
CA ALA A 176 -27.92 4.29 -5.37
C ALA A 176 -28.16 5.46 -6.35
N GLY A 177 -27.62 5.36 -7.58
CA GLY A 177 -27.84 6.36 -8.64
C GLY A 177 -26.71 7.35 -8.91
N MET A 178 -25.53 7.17 -8.32
CA MET A 178 -24.37 7.99 -8.69
C MET A 178 -23.97 7.74 -10.14
N GLY A 179 -24.06 8.79 -10.97
CA GLY A 179 -23.68 8.70 -12.38
C GLY A 179 -22.17 8.61 -12.59
N VAL A 180 -21.74 8.02 -13.71
CA VAL A 180 -20.32 7.88 -14.08
C VAL A 180 -19.55 9.21 -14.03
N GLY A 181 -20.20 10.32 -14.39
CA GLY A 181 -19.60 11.65 -14.31
C GLY A 181 -19.23 12.07 -12.88
N ALA A 182 -20.05 11.72 -11.88
CA ALA A 182 -19.75 12.00 -10.49
C ALA A 182 -18.59 11.16 -9.96
N ILE A 183 -18.48 9.91 -10.40
CA ILE A 183 -17.36 9.00 -10.07
C ILE A 183 -16.04 9.59 -10.59
N VAL A 184 -16.00 9.93 -11.88
CA VAL A 184 -14.81 10.53 -12.51
C VAL A 184 -14.48 11.88 -11.85
N GLY A 185 -15.50 12.69 -11.56
CA GLY A 185 -15.33 13.96 -10.85
C GLY A 185 -14.73 13.79 -9.47
N SER A 186 -15.22 12.84 -8.66
CA SER A 186 -14.66 12.52 -7.34
C SER A 186 -13.20 12.09 -7.44
N PHE A 187 -12.87 11.22 -8.39
CA PHE A 187 -11.50 10.77 -8.62
C PHE A 187 -10.56 11.93 -8.98
N VAL A 188 -10.98 12.81 -9.91
CA VAL A 188 -10.19 13.99 -10.32
C VAL A 188 -10.00 14.95 -9.15
N ILE A 189 -11.03 15.22 -8.35
CA ILE A 189 -10.96 16.10 -7.19
C ILE A 189 -9.97 15.53 -6.15
N GLN A 190 -10.11 14.26 -5.80
CA GLN A 190 -9.22 13.60 -4.85
C GLN A 190 -7.74 13.69 -5.31
N PHE A 191 -7.48 13.47 -6.59
CA PHE A 191 -6.15 13.55 -7.16
C PHE A 191 -5.59 14.98 -7.14
N MET A 192 -6.35 15.95 -7.66
CA MET A 192 -5.88 17.34 -7.79
C MET A 192 -5.69 18.01 -6.43
N VAL A 193 -6.65 17.82 -5.52
CA VAL A 193 -6.55 18.36 -4.15
C VAL A 193 -5.42 17.67 -3.39
N GLY A 194 -5.27 16.34 -3.50
CA GLY A 194 -4.17 15.60 -2.89
C GLY A 194 -2.80 16.07 -3.37
N ALA A 195 -2.61 16.17 -4.68
CA ALA A 195 -1.35 16.63 -5.25
C ALA A 195 -1.05 18.10 -4.89
N GLY A 196 -2.04 18.98 -4.98
CA GLY A 196 -1.90 20.41 -4.65
C GLY A 196 -1.58 20.62 -3.17
N ALA A 197 -2.33 19.98 -2.29
CA ALA A 197 -2.11 20.05 -0.84
C ALA A 197 -0.72 19.52 -0.45
N GLY A 198 -0.33 18.35 -0.99
CA GLY A 198 0.99 17.79 -0.74
C GLY A 198 2.14 18.71 -1.14
N TYR A 199 2.02 19.36 -2.29
CA TYR A 199 3.01 20.34 -2.74
C TYR A 199 3.07 21.59 -1.85
N VAL A 200 1.92 22.17 -1.52
CA VAL A 200 1.84 23.40 -0.70
C VAL A 200 2.30 23.12 0.72
N LEU A 201 1.78 22.08 1.36
CA LEU A 201 2.09 21.72 2.74
C LEU A 201 3.54 21.19 2.86
N GLY A 202 4.05 20.48 1.86
CA GLY A 202 5.47 20.11 1.79
C GLY A 202 6.40 21.32 1.75
N LYS A 203 6.07 22.34 0.95
CA LYS A 203 6.81 23.62 0.98
C LYS A 203 6.73 24.33 2.32
N LEU A 204 5.56 24.30 2.95
CA LEU A 204 5.36 24.89 4.27
C LEU A 204 6.23 24.18 5.32
N ALA A 205 6.23 22.84 5.33
CA ALA A 205 7.06 22.03 6.21
C ALA A 205 8.55 22.37 6.07
N ILE A 206 9.07 22.45 4.83
CA ILE A 206 10.46 22.84 4.56
C ILE A 206 10.77 24.23 5.12
N ARG A 207 9.86 25.19 4.91
CA ARG A 207 10.06 26.56 5.43
C ARG A 207 10.08 26.58 6.95
N MET A 208 9.18 25.84 7.59
CA MET A 208 9.12 25.80 9.05
C MET A 208 10.34 25.09 9.64
N LEU A 209 10.77 23.95 9.10
CA LEU A 209 11.98 23.26 9.54
C LEU A 209 13.23 24.12 9.43
N ASN A 210 13.32 25.01 8.44
CA ASN A 210 14.50 25.85 8.21
C ASN A 210 14.43 27.23 8.88
N LYS A 211 13.24 27.71 9.28
CA LYS A 211 13.06 29.03 9.88
C LYS A 211 12.81 29.01 11.38
N LEU A 212 12.19 27.94 11.88
CA LEU A 212 11.97 27.78 13.32
C LEU A 212 13.32 27.44 13.97
N ASN A 213 13.78 28.36 14.82
CA ASN A 213 14.97 28.11 15.63
C ASN A 213 14.50 27.46 16.95
N ILE A 214 14.43 26.13 16.95
CA ILE A 214 14.02 25.36 18.13
C ILE A 214 15.28 24.96 18.90
N ASP A 215 15.38 25.35 20.16
CA ASP A 215 16.55 25.08 20.99
C ASP A 215 16.83 23.59 21.16
N ASN A 216 15.77 22.79 21.28
CA ASN A 216 15.91 21.34 21.39
C ASN A 216 15.81 20.66 20.02
N GLN A 217 16.95 20.14 19.55
CA GLN A 217 17.06 19.47 18.24
C GLN A 217 16.15 18.24 18.10
N ALA A 218 15.83 17.54 19.19
CA ALA A 218 14.91 16.40 19.17
C ALA A 218 13.46 16.74 18.78
N LEU A 219 13.09 18.03 18.82
CA LEU A 219 11.75 18.45 18.43
C LEU A 219 11.57 18.59 16.91
N TYR A 220 12.63 18.67 16.11
CA TYR A 220 12.52 18.76 14.65
C TYR A 220 11.87 17.53 14.01
N PRO A 221 12.27 16.28 14.35
CA PRO A 221 11.58 15.10 13.86
C PRO A 221 10.11 15.04 14.30
N ILE A 222 9.81 15.46 15.53
CA ILE A 222 8.43 15.47 16.07
C ILE A 222 7.58 16.51 15.32
N LEU A 223 8.15 17.69 15.03
CA LEU A 223 7.51 18.71 14.23
C LEU A 223 7.17 18.18 12.82
N LEU A 224 8.10 17.45 12.20
CA LEU A 224 7.88 16.86 10.90
C LEU A 224 6.75 15.79 10.96
N LEU A 225 6.73 14.95 11.99
CA LEU A 225 5.66 13.99 12.21
C LEU A 225 4.29 14.67 12.36
N ALA A 226 4.23 15.78 13.10
CA ALA A 226 3.02 16.59 13.19
C ALA A 226 2.58 17.10 11.82
N PHE A 227 3.52 17.50 10.96
CA PHE A 227 3.23 17.89 9.57
C PHE A 227 2.71 16.74 8.72
N VAL A 228 3.18 15.51 8.91
CA VAL A 228 2.66 14.33 8.20
C VAL A 228 1.16 14.19 8.47
N PHE A 229 0.77 14.14 9.75
CA PHE A 229 -0.64 14.00 10.11
C PHE A 229 -1.48 15.22 9.76
N PHE A 230 -0.94 16.41 9.92
CA PHE A 230 -1.60 17.65 9.50
C PHE A 230 -1.87 17.64 7.98
N THR A 231 -0.89 17.23 7.18
CA THR A 231 -1.03 17.13 5.72
C THR A 231 -2.11 16.13 5.35
N PHE A 232 -2.10 14.95 5.97
CA PHE A 232 -3.14 13.95 5.74
C PHE A 232 -4.53 14.50 6.09
N SER A 233 -4.71 14.96 7.32
CA SER A 233 -6.02 15.36 7.85
C SER A 233 -6.62 16.57 7.12
N ILE A 234 -5.83 17.59 6.82
CA ILE A 234 -6.32 18.77 6.07
C ILE A 234 -6.70 18.37 4.64
N THR A 235 -5.93 17.51 4.00
CA THR A 235 -6.23 17.06 2.64
C THR A 235 -7.51 16.24 2.60
N ASP A 236 -7.69 15.33 3.56
CA ASP A 236 -8.89 14.51 3.68
C ASP A 236 -10.13 15.37 3.97
N LEU A 237 -10.02 16.37 4.85
CA LEU A 237 -11.08 17.36 5.13
C LEU A 237 -11.51 18.13 3.86
N LEU A 238 -10.56 18.41 2.96
CA LEU A 238 -10.81 19.06 1.68
C LEU A 238 -11.28 18.09 0.58
N LYS A 239 -11.64 16.85 0.94
CA LYS A 239 -12.05 15.79 0.01
C LYS A 239 -10.94 15.39 -0.99
N GLY A 240 -9.69 15.65 -0.63
CA GLY A 240 -8.51 15.20 -1.38
C GLY A 240 -7.99 13.85 -0.88
N ASN A 241 -7.05 13.25 -1.62
CA ASN A 241 -6.38 12.05 -1.18
C ASN A 241 -5.23 12.38 -0.21
N GLY A 242 -5.42 12.11 1.10
CA GLY A 242 -4.42 12.36 2.14
C GLY A 242 -3.13 11.57 1.93
N TYR A 243 -3.20 10.32 1.46
CA TYR A 243 -2.02 9.49 1.18
C TYR A 243 -1.16 10.05 0.04
N LEU A 244 -1.80 10.52 -1.04
CA LEU A 244 -1.10 11.20 -2.13
C LEU A 244 -0.42 12.47 -1.64
N ALA A 245 -1.10 13.24 -0.79
CA ALA A 245 -0.56 14.47 -0.25
C ALA A 245 0.67 14.23 0.62
N VAL A 246 0.63 13.25 1.53
CA VAL A 246 1.78 12.94 2.39
C VAL A 246 2.96 12.38 1.59
N TYR A 247 2.72 11.57 0.56
CA TYR A 247 3.77 11.07 -0.33
C TYR A 247 4.47 12.20 -1.08
N ILE A 248 3.71 13.12 -1.69
CA ILE A 248 4.26 14.27 -2.40
C ILE A 248 4.99 15.21 -1.43
N ALA A 249 4.44 15.45 -0.24
CA ALA A 249 5.10 16.23 0.79
C ALA A 249 6.43 15.59 1.21
N GLY A 250 6.48 14.26 1.33
CA GLY A 250 7.71 13.49 1.57
C GLY A 250 8.75 13.71 0.47
N ILE A 251 8.37 13.59 -0.81
CA ILE A 251 9.26 13.89 -1.95
C ILE A 251 9.79 15.32 -1.87
N MET A 252 8.94 16.28 -1.52
CA MET A 252 9.35 17.70 -1.39
C MET A 252 10.38 17.86 -0.27
N VAL A 253 10.14 17.30 0.91
CA VAL A 253 11.04 17.39 2.07
C VAL A 253 12.37 16.68 1.78
N GLY A 254 12.32 15.46 1.23
CA GLY A 254 13.51 14.64 0.93
C GLY A 254 14.44 15.25 -0.11
N ASN A 255 13.92 16.01 -1.08
CA ASN A 255 14.70 16.62 -2.16
C ASN A 255 15.15 18.06 -1.89
N ASN A 256 14.83 18.62 -0.73
CA ASN A 256 15.27 19.95 -0.32
C ASN A 256 16.27 19.87 0.84
N LYS A 257 17.03 20.95 1.02
CA LYS A 257 17.90 21.09 2.18
C LYS A 257 17.06 21.42 3.40
N ILE A 258 17.12 20.61 4.42
CA ILE A 258 16.45 20.80 5.71
C ILE A 258 17.47 20.74 6.84
N MET A 259 17.20 21.49 7.92
CA MET A 259 17.99 21.43 9.15
C MET A 259 17.83 20.08 9.83
N HIS A 260 18.85 19.60 10.54
CA HIS A 260 18.84 18.33 11.28
C HIS A 260 18.41 17.12 10.44
N ARG A 261 18.78 17.11 9.15
CA ARG A 261 18.38 16.07 8.19
C ARG A 261 18.68 14.66 8.69
N LYS A 262 19.87 14.43 9.25
CA LYS A 262 20.29 13.09 9.71
C LYS A 262 19.37 12.57 10.83
N ASP A 263 19.08 13.42 11.82
CA ASP A 263 18.27 13.06 12.97
C ASP A 263 16.82 12.77 12.54
N ILE A 264 16.29 13.59 11.63
CA ILE A 264 14.97 13.40 11.03
C ILE A 264 14.89 12.06 10.31
N TYR A 265 15.86 11.73 9.44
CA TYR A 265 15.86 10.46 8.71
C TYR A 265 15.94 9.26 9.67
N THR A 266 16.86 9.29 10.64
CA THR A 266 17.00 8.20 11.62
C THR A 266 15.71 7.99 12.43
N PHE A 267 15.04 9.08 12.83
CA PHE A 267 13.77 9.02 13.54
C PHE A 267 12.66 8.45 12.66
N MET A 268 12.52 8.94 11.42
CA MET A 268 11.50 8.46 10.48
C MET A 268 11.70 7.00 10.11
N ASP A 269 12.94 6.54 9.93
CA ASP A 269 13.25 5.12 9.69
C ASP A 269 12.81 4.25 10.86
N GLY A 270 13.18 4.64 12.09
CA GLY A 270 12.78 3.90 13.30
C GLY A 270 11.26 3.86 13.48
N LEU A 271 10.60 4.99 13.19
CA LEU A 271 9.15 5.10 13.28
C LEU A 271 8.45 4.25 12.21
N THR A 272 8.98 4.23 10.99
CA THR A 272 8.48 3.40 9.88
C THR A 272 8.52 1.91 10.28
N TRP A 273 9.64 1.43 10.81
CA TRP A 273 9.76 0.06 11.30
C TRP A 273 8.78 -0.25 12.43
N LEU A 274 8.66 0.66 13.41
CA LEU A 274 7.72 0.49 14.52
C LEU A 274 6.28 0.33 14.02
N PHE A 275 5.85 1.22 13.13
CA PHE A 275 4.49 1.18 12.60
C PHE A 275 4.25 0.02 11.63
N GLN A 276 5.25 -0.44 10.89
CA GLN A 276 5.16 -1.68 10.14
C GLN A 276 4.90 -2.89 11.06
N ILE A 277 5.66 -3.02 12.15
CA ILE A 277 5.46 -4.09 13.13
C ILE A 277 4.05 -4.03 13.73
N ILE A 278 3.64 -2.86 14.22
CA ILE A 278 2.31 -2.66 14.83
C ILE A 278 1.21 -3.02 13.82
N MET A 279 1.33 -2.55 12.60
CA MET A 279 0.36 -2.78 11.54
C MET A 279 0.19 -4.27 11.23
N PHE A 280 1.29 -4.98 10.98
CA PHE A 280 1.24 -6.42 10.67
C PHE A 280 0.73 -7.24 11.85
N LEU A 281 1.11 -6.88 13.09
CA LEU A 281 0.58 -7.50 14.31
C LEU A 281 -0.94 -7.30 14.44
N CYS A 282 -1.42 -6.06 14.28
CA CYS A 282 -2.85 -5.76 14.37
C CYS A 282 -3.65 -6.47 13.27
N LEU A 283 -3.11 -6.50 12.06
CA LEU A 283 -3.74 -7.25 10.97
C LEU A 283 -3.77 -8.74 11.27
N GLY A 284 -2.68 -9.31 11.82
CA GLY A 284 -2.64 -10.71 12.23
C GLY A 284 -3.63 -11.05 13.35
N LEU A 285 -3.81 -10.15 14.33
CA LEU A 285 -4.81 -10.30 15.40
C LEU A 285 -6.26 -10.26 14.90
N LEU A 286 -6.51 -9.56 13.79
CA LEU A 286 -7.85 -9.42 13.19
C LEU A 286 -8.26 -10.66 12.38
N VAL A 287 -7.34 -11.55 12.12
CA VAL A 287 -7.53 -12.72 11.26
C VAL A 287 -8.19 -13.87 12.01
N ASN A 288 -9.18 -14.50 11.36
CA ASN A 288 -9.75 -15.78 11.75
C ASN A 288 -9.30 -16.87 10.75
N PRO A 289 -8.26 -17.67 11.05
CA PRO A 289 -7.73 -18.67 10.13
C PRO A 289 -8.76 -19.65 9.60
N HIS A 290 -9.78 -20.03 10.39
CA HIS A 290 -10.83 -20.93 9.97
C HIS A 290 -11.66 -20.41 8.80
N GLU A 291 -12.01 -19.11 8.81
CA GLU A 291 -12.78 -18.48 7.74
C GLU A 291 -11.96 -18.33 6.43
N MET A 292 -10.64 -18.30 6.55
CA MET A 292 -9.75 -18.21 5.39
C MET A 292 -9.78 -19.48 4.54
N LEU A 293 -9.94 -20.67 5.16
CA LEU A 293 -9.95 -21.94 4.44
C LEU A 293 -11.10 -22.01 3.43
N GLU A 294 -12.23 -21.39 3.73
CA GLU A 294 -13.41 -21.37 2.84
C GLU A 294 -13.16 -20.63 1.54
N VAL A 295 -12.31 -19.60 1.56
CA VAL A 295 -12.01 -18.76 0.39
C VAL A 295 -10.64 -19.06 -0.22
N ALA A 296 -9.86 -19.98 0.35
CA ALA A 296 -8.47 -20.23 0.00
C ALA A 296 -8.25 -20.56 -1.48
N VAL A 297 -9.06 -21.46 -2.04
CA VAL A 297 -8.96 -21.86 -3.45
C VAL A 297 -9.27 -20.68 -4.38
N VAL A 298 -10.28 -19.89 -4.04
CA VAL A 298 -10.67 -18.71 -4.84
C VAL A 298 -9.59 -17.65 -4.74
N ALA A 299 -9.05 -17.37 -3.55
CA ALA A 299 -7.95 -16.43 -3.33
C ALA A 299 -6.69 -16.83 -4.12
N LEU A 300 -6.32 -18.10 -4.09
CA LEU A 300 -5.19 -18.64 -4.87
C LEU A 300 -5.38 -18.42 -6.37
N LEU A 301 -6.56 -18.73 -6.91
CA LEU A 301 -6.84 -18.54 -8.34
C LEU A 301 -6.82 -17.07 -8.74
N ILE A 302 -7.35 -16.17 -7.89
CA ILE A 302 -7.28 -14.72 -8.11
C ILE A 302 -5.81 -14.26 -8.10
N GLY A 303 -5.02 -14.73 -7.13
CA GLY A 303 -3.59 -14.42 -7.03
C GLY A 303 -2.81 -14.85 -8.27
N VAL A 304 -2.96 -16.11 -8.68
CA VAL A 304 -2.32 -16.66 -9.89
C VAL A 304 -2.74 -15.86 -11.14
N PHE A 305 -4.02 -15.56 -11.30
CA PHE A 305 -4.49 -14.74 -12.43
C PHE A 305 -3.87 -13.35 -12.41
N MET A 306 -3.82 -12.71 -11.25
CA MET A 306 -3.28 -11.36 -11.12
C MET A 306 -1.79 -11.33 -11.44
N ILE A 307 -1.01 -12.28 -10.97
CA ILE A 307 0.45 -12.36 -11.20
C ILE A 307 0.75 -12.70 -12.66
N LEU A 308 0.07 -13.69 -13.24
CA LEU A 308 0.40 -14.22 -14.56
C LEU A 308 -0.27 -13.46 -15.71
N ILE A 309 -1.43 -12.86 -15.49
CA ILE A 309 -2.25 -12.23 -16.55
C ILE A 309 -2.56 -10.78 -16.25
N GLY A 310 -3.21 -10.49 -15.12
CA GLY A 310 -3.73 -9.16 -14.81
C GLY A 310 -2.64 -8.09 -14.78
N ARG A 311 -1.58 -8.33 -14.01
CA ARG A 311 -0.45 -7.42 -13.89
C ARG A 311 0.38 -7.32 -15.19
N PRO A 312 0.83 -8.43 -15.81
CA PRO A 312 1.55 -8.34 -17.07
C PRO A 312 0.80 -7.60 -18.16
N LEU A 313 -0.49 -7.92 -18.37
CA LEU A 313 -1.30 -7.27 -19.39
C LEU A 313 -1.40 -5.76 -19.14
N SER A 314 -1.63 -5.33 -17.91
CA SER A 314 -1.69 -3.91 -17.52
C SER A 314 -0.36 -3.21 -17.78
N VAL A 315 0.77 -3.80 -17.36
CA VAL A 315 2.11 -3.23 -17.56
C VAL A 315 2.45 -3.12 -19.03
N PHE A 316 2.18 -4.17 -19.82
CA PHE A 316 2.44 -4.14 -21.26
C PHE A 316 1.63 -3.05 -21.96
N LEU A 317 0.34 -2.92 -21.65
CA LEU A 317 -0.51 -1.88 -22.23
C LEU A 317 -0.03 -0.47 -21.84
N CYS A 318 0.30 -0.25 -20.58
CA CYS A 318 0.79 1.04 -20.08
C CYS A 318 2.13 1.45 -20.69
N LEU A 319 3.03 0.48 -20.90
CA LEU A 319 4.36 0.75 -21.41
C LEU A 319 4.45 0.70 -22.95
N LEU A 320 3.36 0.37 -23.68
CA LEU A 320 3.34 0.38 -25.14
C LEU A 320 3.82 1.70 -25.77
N PRO A 321 3.37 2.88 -25.29
CA PRO A 321 3.79 4.16 -25.87
C PRO A 321 5.28 4.47 -25.65
N PHE A 322 5.91 3.87 -24.63
CA PHE A 322 7.29 4.17 -24.22
C PHE A 322 8.29 3.24 -24.92
N ARG A 323 8.59 3.51 -26.19
CA ARG A 323 9.45 2.69 -27.05
C ARG A 323 10.89 2.52 -26.54
N LYS A 324 11.37 3.40 -25.67
CA LYS A 324 12.72 3.32 -25.05
C LYS A 324 12.84 2.21 -24.00
N ILE A 325 11.72 1.70 -23.48
CA ILE A 325 11.71 0.62 -22.49
C ILE A 325 11.76 -0.71 -23.23
N THR A 326 12.81 -1.48 -23.00
CA THR A 326 13.03 -2.76 -23.67
C THR A 326 12.01 -3.81 -23.25
N MET A 327 11.76 -4.82 -24.10
CA MET A 327 10.86 -5.93 -23.78
C MET A 327 11.25 -6.65 -22.48
N LYS A 328 12.55 -6.86 -22.27
CA LYS A 328 13.06 -7.46 -21.02
C LYS A 328 12.75 -6.62 -19.79
N SER A 329 12.83 -5.28 -19.91
CA SER A 329 12.46 -4.37 -18.83
C SER A 329 10.97 -4.41 -18.52
N ARG A 330 10.10 -4.49 -19.55
CA ARG A 330 8.64 -4.62 -19.38
C ARG A 330 8.29 -5.93 -18.69
N LEU A 331 8.92 -7.03 -19.10
CA LEU A 331 8.72 -8.34 -18.50
C LEU A 331 9.16 -8.33 -17.02
N PHE A 332 10.30 -7.72 -16.72
CA PHE A 332 10.78 -7.57 -15.35
C PHE A 332 9.81 -6.76 -14.48
N VAL A 333 9.35 -5.59 -14.96
CA VAL A 333 8.38 -4.75 -14.24
C VAL A 333 7.04 -5.46 -14.03
N SER A 334 6.60 -6.26 -15.01
CA SER A 334 5.37 -7.05 -14.86
C SER A 334 5.51 -8.17 -13.84
N TRP A 335 6.68 -8.77 -13.74
CA TRP A 335 6.97 -9.83 -12.76
C TRP A 335 7.17 -9.28 -11.35
N VAL A 336 7.86 -8.15 -11.22
CA VAL A 336 8.11 -7.47 -9.95
C VAL A 336 6.84 -6.72 -9.51
N GLY A 337 5.86 -7.46 -9.03
CA GLY A 337 4.58 -6.91 -8.59
C GLY A 337 4.16 -7.50 -7.24
N LEU A 338 5.13 -7.73 -6.35
CA LEU A 338 4.86 -8.23 -5.00
C LEU A 338 3.89 -7.31 -4.24
N ARG A 339 3.10 -7.90 -3.36
CA ARG A 339 2.09 -7.18 -2.58
C ARG A 339 2.51 -7.14 -1.11
N GLY A 340 2.31 -5.99 -0.50
CA GLY A 340 2.56 -5.78 0.93
C GLY A 340 1.26 -5.79 1.74
N ALA A 341 1.31 -5.27 2.98
CA ALA A 341 0.15 -5.16 3.86
C ALA A 341 -0.91 -4.15 3.40
N VAL A 342 -0.60 -3.28 2.45
CA VAL A 342 -1.50 -2.21 2.00
C VAL A 342 -2.85 -2.73 1.49
N PRO A 343 -2.94 -3.81 0.68
CA PRO A 343 -4.20 -4.45 0.32
C PRO A 343 -5.07 -4.83 1.52
N ILE A 344 -4.47 -5.35 2.60
CA ILE A 344 -5.22 -5.77 3.79
C ILE A 344 -5.79 -4.53 4.51
N ILE A 345 -5.00 -3.44 4.61
CA ILE A 345 -5.48 -2.18 5.17
C ILE A 345 -6.65 -1.66 4.35
N PHE A 346 -6.52 -1.64 3.02
CA PHE A 346 -7.60 -1.16 2.15
C PHE A 346 -8.84 -2.04 2.21
N ALA A 347 -8.70 -3.34 2.49
CA ALA A 347 -9.82 -4.24 2.70
C ALA A 347 -10.60 -3.95 4.02
N THR A 348 -10.02 -3.24 4.98
CA THR A 348 -10.77 -2.80 6.17
C THR A 348 -11.80 -1.70 5.86
N TYR A 349 -11.59 -0.90 4.80
CA TYR A 349 -12.50 0.18 4.42
C TYR A 349 -13.90 -0.31 4.01
N PRO A 350 -14.05 -1.32 3.14
CA PRO A 350 -15.35 -1.95 2.86
C PRO A 350 -16.01 -2.53 4.10
N VAL A 351 -15.23 -3.15 5.01
CA VAL A 351 -15.75 -3.73 6.27
C VAL A 351 -16.33 -2.63 7.16
N VAL A 352 -15.58 -1.57 7.39
CA VAL A 352 -16.04 -0.41 8.22
C VAL A 352 -17.20 0.31 7.56
N ALA A 353 -17.25 0.37 6.23
CA ALA A 353 -18.35 0.95 5.47
C ALA A 353 -19.61 0.05 5.42
N GLY A 354 -19.56 -1.19 5.91
CA GLY A 354 -20.68 -2.13 5.90
C GLY A 354 -21.09 -2.59 4.50
N VAL A 355 -20.13 -2.69 3.57
CA VAL A 355 -20.39 -3.21 2.22
C VAL A 355 -20.70 -4.70 2.30
N GLU A 356 -21.74 -5.15 1.58
CA GLU A 356 -22.11 -6.56 1.52
C GLU A 356 -20.96 -7.39 0.90
N GLY A 357 -20.61 -8.51 1.54
CA GLY A 357 -19.47 -9.36 1.13
C GLY A 357 -18.09 -8.82 1.54
N SER A 358 -18.00 -7.76 2.35
CA SER A 358 -16.72 -7.17 2.77
C SER A 358 -15.81 -8.11 3.57
N ASN A 359 -16.37 -9.07 4.32
CA ASN A 359 -15.57 -10.09 5.02
C ASN A 359 -14.87 -11.03 4.02
N ILE A 360 -15.52 -11.36 2.90
CA ILE A 360 -14.92 -12.16 1.83
C ILE A 360 -13.77 -11.37 1.19
N ILE A 361 -13.98 -10.06 0.95
CA ILE A 361 -12.92 -9.15 0.45
C ILE A 361 -11.71 -9.18 1.38
N PHE A 362 -11.94 -9.02 2.69
CA PHE A 362 -10.89 -8.99 3.69
C PHE A 362 -10.10 -10.31 3.73
N ASN A 363 -10.79 -11.45 3.80
CA ASN A 363 -10.18 -12.78 3.87
C ASN A 363 -9.38 -13.12 2.60
N ILE A 364 -9.88 -12.76 1.41
CA ILE A 364 -9.16 -12.95 0.14
C ILE A 364 -7.90 -12.06 0.08
N CYS A 365 -8.01 -10.78 0.45
CA CYS A 365 -6.85 -9.87 0.47
C CYS A 365 -5.75 -10.37 1.40
N LEU A 366 -6.14 -10.91 2.54
CA LEU A 366 -5.21 -11.42 3.54
C LEU A 366 -4.45 -12.65 3.03
N LEU A 367 -5.17 -13.65 2.50
CA LEU A 367 -4.56 -14.88 1.93
C LEU A 367 -3.61 -14.55 0.79
N TYR A 368 -4.05 -13.70 -0.12
CA TYR A 368 -3.22 -13.31 -1.26
C TYR A 368 -1.92 -12.62 -0.83
N THR A 369 -1.94 -11.85 0.24
CA THR A 369 -0.75 -11.16 0.75
C THR A 369 0.20 -12.14 1.45
N SER A 370 -0.31 -13.17 2.12
CA SER A 370 0.49 -14.22 2.74
C SER A 370 1.17 -15.12 1.68
N ASP A 371 0.44 -15.52 0.64
CA ASP A 371 0.98 -16.37 -0.44
C ASP A 371 2.03 -15.65 -1.30
N ALA A 372 1.83 -14.36 -1.58
CA ALA A 372 2.79 -13.57 -2.36
C ALA A 372 4.17 -13.46 -1.69
N ALA A 373 4.25 -13.68 -0.40
CA ALA A 373 5.47 -13.62 0.35
C ALA A 373 6.19 -14.99 0.47
N ASP A 374 5.48 -16.11 0.32
CA ASP A 374 6.07 -17.46 0.24
C ASP A 374 6.75 -17.70 -1.11
N GLU A 375 6.34 -17.01 -2.19
CA GLU A 375 7.02 -17.06 -3.49
C GLU A 375 8.39 -16.35 -3.50
N GLU A 376 8.72 -15.55 -2.49
CA GLU A 376 10.04 -14.92 -2.35
C GLU A 376 11.16 -15.92 -2.03
N ASP A 377 10.84 -17.12 -1.54
CA ASP A 377 11.81 -18.13 -1.09
C ASP A 377 12.08 -19.25 -2.14
N SER A 378 11.42 -19.23 -3.30
CA SER A 378 11.62 -20.20 -4.38
C SER A 378 12.31 -19.56 -5.60
#